data_546eb06510ee20e20487ba5010a05328
#
_entry.id   546eb06510ee20e20487ba5010a05328
#
_cell.length_a   1.000
_cell.length_b   1.000
_cell.length_c   1.000
_cell.angle_alpha   90.00
_cell.angle_beta   90.00
_cell.angle_gamma   90.00
#
_symmetry.space_group_name_H-M   'P 1'
#
loop_
_entity.id
_entity.type
_entity.pdbx_description
1 polymer ?
#
loop_
_entity_poly.entity_id
_entity_poly.type
_entity_poly.pdbx_seq_one_letter_code
_entity_poly.pdbx_strand_id
1 'polypeptide(L)'
;MTFRYYLNIGTNLGDREQNLESAIKALSDGAERVKESEVVKSKPWGFESPNEFLNVGVALDSTIEPFDMLDHIHDLEHSLGSDSHRDDRGNYIDRLVDIDIMAIEQTDGTPIAINTPTLTVPHPHLTDRPFFLTPYRQLKSK
;
A
#
# COMPACT_ATOMS: atom_id res chain seq x y z
N MET A 1 3.17 -21.99 1.01
CA MET A 1 2.36 -21.32 -0.01
C MET A 1 2.94 -19.94 -0.30
N THR A 2 2.91 -19.52 -1.54
CA THR A 2 3.35 -18.19 -1.94
C THR A 2 2.13 -17.35 -2.29
N PHE A 3 2.07 -16.14 -1.73
CA PHE A 3 0.99 -15.18 -1.95
C PHE A 3 1.47 -14.07 -2.86
N ARG A 4 0.59 -13.55 -3.71
CA ARG A 4 0.84 -12.34 -4.48
C ARG A 4 0.08 -11.18 -3.83
N TYR A 5 0.83 -10.21 -3.35
CA TYR A 5 0.28 -9.03 -2.70
C TYR A 5 0.28 -7.86 -3.67
N TYR A 6 -0.87 -7.19 -3.78
CA TYR A 6 -1.00 -5.93 -4.52
C TYR A 6 -1.08 -4.81 -3.49
N LEU A 7 -0.01 -4.02 -3.42
CA LEU A 7 0.16 -2.99 -2.39
C LEU A 7 0.11 -1.61 -3.03
N ASN A 8 -0.47 -0.64 -2.32
CA ASN A 8 -0.40 0.77 -2.68
C ASN A 8 0.46 1.48 -1.65
N ILE A 9 1.43 2.25 -2.11
CA ILE A 9 2.31 3.06 -1.26
C ILE A 9 2.00 4.52 -1.56
N GLY A 10 1.62 5.28 -0.53
CA GLY A 10 1.32 6.70 -0.63
C GLY A 10 2.21 7.52 0.30
N THR A 11 2.55 8.73 -0.12
CA THR A 11 3.34 9.67 0.68
C THR A 11 2.99 11.10 0.30
N ASN A 12 2.86 12.00 1.28
CA ASN A 12 2.61 13.41 1.01
C ASN A 12 3.45 14.36 1.89
N LEU A 13 4.49 13.85 2.51
CA LEU A 13 5.42 14.66 3.33
C LEU A 13 6.87 14.39 2.94
N GLY A 14 7.71 15.40 3.09
CA GLY A 14 9.15 15.28 2.88
C GLY A 14 9.52 15.04 1.42
N ASP A 15 10.59 14.30 1.20
CA ASP A 15 11.02 13.87 -0.13
C ASP A 15 10.17 12.67 -0.56
N ARG A 16 9.06 12.95 -1.22
CA ARG A 16 8.06 11.95 -1.56
C ARG A 16 8.62 10.87 -2.48
N GLU A 17 9.44 11.24 -3.46
CA GLU A 17 10.03 10.27 -4.38
C GLU A 17 10.98 9.34 -3.65
N GLN A 18 11.83 9.86 -2.78
CA GLN A 18 12.72 9.05 -1.96
C GLN A 18 11.94 8.15 -1.01
N ASN A 19 10.84 8.64 -0.44
CA ASN A 19 9.99 7.85 0.46
C ASN A 19 9.41 6.65 -0.27
N LEU A 20 8.96 6.82 -1.51
CA LEU A 20 8.45 5.70 -2.33
C LEU A 20 9.55 4.68 -2.60
N GLU A 21 10.74 5.13 -3.00
CA GLU A 21 11.87 4.23 -3.27
C GLU A 21 12.29 3.46 -2.03
N SER A 22 12.36 4.12 -0.89
CA SER A 22 12.73 3.49 0.38
C SER A 22 11.70 2.41 0.79
N ALA A 23 10.41 2.71 0.62
CA ALA A 23 9.35 1.76 0.93
C ALA A 23 9.39 0.55 0.02
N ILE A 24 9.55 0.76 -1.30
CA ILE A 24 9.63 -0.34 -2.27
C ILE A 24 10.83 -1.23 -1.96
N LYS A 25 11.99 -0.63 -1.68
CA LYS A 25 13.21 -1.37 -1.34
C LYS A 25 13.01 -2.22 -0.09
N ALA A 26 12.42 -1.64 0.96
CA ALA A 26 12.18 -2.35 2.22
C ALA A 26 11.19 -3.49 2.04
N LEU A 27 10.11 -3.27 1.28
CA LEU A 27 9.12 -4.32 0.98
C LEU A 27 9.70 -5.45 0.12
N SER A 28 10.66 -5.13 -0.74
CA SER A 28 11.29 -6.12 -1.63
C SER A 28 12.33 -6.98 -0.93
N ASP A 29 12.73 -6.63 0.29
CA ASP A 29 13.67 -7.41 1.07
C ASP A 29 12.98 -8.68 1.55
N GLY A 30 13.46 -9.85 1.10
CA GLY A 30 12.86 -11.13 1.42
C GLY A 30 11.61 -11.49 0.61
N ALA A 31 11.25 -10.68 -0.39
CA ALA A 31 10.14 -10.93 -1.29
C ALA A 31 10.56 -10.72 -2.73
N GLU A 32 9.82 -11.29 -3.67
CA GLU A 32 10.06 -11.10 -5.09
C GLU A 32 9.16 -9.99 -5.62
N ARG A 33 9.77 -8.93 -6.17
CA ARG A 33 9.02 -7.85 -6.83
C ARG A 33 8.64 -8.29 -8.23
N VAL A 34 7.33 -8.40 -8.48
CA VAL A 34 6.79 -8.88 -9.75
C VAL A 34 6.54 -7.73 -10.71
N LYS A 35 5.97 -6.62 -10.22
CA LYS A 35 5.60 -5.48 -11.07
C LYS A 35 5.43 -4.22 -10.24
N GLU A 36 5.68 -3.07 -10.85
CA GLU A 36 5.37 -1.75 -10.31
C GLU A 36 4.47 -1.00 -11.27
N SER A 37 3.58 -0.17 -10.72
CA SER A 37 2.78 0.75 -11.53
C SER A 37 3.55 2.05 -11.78
N GLU A 38 2.98 2.93 -12.60
CA GLU A 38 3.43 4.31 -12.68
C GLU A 38 3.06 5.04 -11.38
N VAL A 39 3.77 6.12 -11.11
CA VAL A 39 3.46 6.99 -9.97
C VAL A 39 2.24 7.84 -10.31
N VAL A 40 1.27 7.90 -9.41
CA VAL A 40 0.02 8.63 -9.58
C VAL A 40 -0.08 9.69 -8.48
N LYS A 41 -0.37 10.93 -8.88
CA LYS A 41 -0.62 12.01 -7.92
C LYS A 41 -2.08 11.99 -7.50
N SER A 42 -2.35 12.29 -6.22
CA SER A 42 -3.71 12.43 -5.73
C SER A 42 -3.79 13.49 -4.65
N LYS A 43 -4.99 14.09 -4.53
CA LYS A 43 -5.28 14.99 -3.40
C LYS A 43 -5.50 14.15 -2.14
N PRO A 44 -5.27 14.74 -0.93
CA PRO A 44 -5.59 14.03 0.31
C PRO A 44 -7.03 13.54 0.32
N TRP A 45 -7.23 12.33 0.81
CA TRP A 45 -8.55 11.70 0.89
C TRP A 45 -8.99 11.63 2.36
N GLY A 46 -10.13 12.24 2.67
CA GLY A 46 -10.67 12.25 4.03
C GLY A 46 -10.15 13.38 4.93
N PHE A 47 -9.32 14.29 4.41
CA PHE A 47 -8.84 15.47 5.13
C PHE A 47 -8.35 16.53 4.14
N GLU A 48 -8.20 17.77 4.60
CA GLU A 48 -7.68 18.87 3.80
C GLU A 48 -6.18 19.07 4.09
N SER A 49 -5.40 19.24 3.03
CA SER A 49 -3.97 19.54 3.13
C SER A 49 -3.50 20.15 1.79
N PRO A 50 -2.52 21.07 1.81
CA PRO A 50 -1.88 21.54 0.59
C PRO A 50 -0.97 20.49 -0.04
N ASN A 51 -0.66 19.40 0.68
CA ASN A 51 0.31 18.39 0.25
C ASN A 51 -0.39 17.28 -0.53
N GLU A 52 -0.10 17.19 -1.83
CA GLU A 52 -0.59 16.10 -2.66
C GLU A 52 0.17 14.82 -2.38
N PHE A 53 -0.52 13.69 -2.47
CA PHE A 53 0.10 12.37 -2.38
C PHE A 53 0.75 11.98 -3.70
N LEU A 54 1.90 11.31 -3.60
CA LEU A 54 2.37 10.43 -4.66
C LEU A 54 2.01 9.01 -4.26
N ASN A 55 1.48 8.24 -5.22
CA ASN A 55 1.05 6.87 -5.00
C ASN A 55 1.71 5.97 -6.03
N VAL A 56 2.11 4.77 -5.62
CA VAL A 56 2.60 3.75 -6.54
C VAL A 56 2.08 2.38 -6.09
N GLY A 57 1.70 1.56 -7.05
CA GLY A 57 1.31 0.18 -6.80
C GLY A 57 2.50 -0.76 -7.00
N VAL A 58 2.60 -1.77 -6.15
CA VAL A 58 3.63 -2.81 -6.25
C VAL A 58 2.99 -4.17 -6.07
N ALA A 59 3.33 -5.11 -6.95
CA ALA A 59 2.96 -6.51 -6.79
C ALA A 59 4.18 -7.29 -6.31
N LEU A 60 4.04 -7.98 -5.19
CA LEU A 60 5.10 -8.77 -4.56
C LEU A 60 4.65 -10.21 -4.35
N ASP A 61 5.54 -11.15 -4.62
CA ASP A 61 5.35 -12.55 -4.22
C ASP A 61 6.12 -12.81 -2.93
N SER A 62 5.45 -13.38 -1.95
CA SER A 62 6.03 -13.64 -0.63
C SER A 62 5.38 -14.86 0.01
N THR A 63 6.14 -15.55 0.83
CA THR A 63 5.63 -16.67 1.65
C THR A 63 5.06 -16.20 2.98
N ILE A 64 5.16 -14.90 3.29
CA ILE A 64 4.58 -14.33 4.51
C ILE A 64 3.06 -14.39 4.43
N GLU A 65 2.41 -14.93 5.46
CA GLU A 65 0.95 -15.01 5.50
C GLU A 65 0.32 -13.62 5.66
N PRO A 66 -0.96 -13.44 5.24
CA PRO A 66 -1.57 -12.10 5.17
C PRO A 66 -1.53 -11.27 6.46
N PHE A 67 -1.83 -11.86 7.61
CA PHE A 67 -1.79 -11.11 8.88
C PHE A 67 -0.36 -10.78 9.32
N ASP A 68 0.58 -11.68 9.04
CA ASP A 68 2.00 -11.40 9.29
C ASP A 68 2.53 -10.33 8.32
N MET A 69 2.05 -10.33 7.08
CA MET A 69 2.38 -9.27 6.14
C MET A 69 1.86 -7.91 6.63
N LEU A 70 0.65 -7.86 7.19
CA LEU A 70 0.11 -6.63 7.74
C LEU A 70 0.98 -6.10 8.88
N ASP A 71 1.42 -6.96 9.79
CA ASP A 71 2.32 -6.59 10.88
C ASP A 71 3.67 -6.10 10.33
N HIS A 72 4.21 -6.79 9.34
CA HIS A 72 5.45 -6.40 8.67
C HIS A 72 5.33 -5.01 8.03
N ILE A 73 4.20 -4.72 7.37
CA ILE A 73 3.93 -3.42 6.78
C ILE A 73 3.89 -2.33 7.85
N HIS A 74 3.22 -2.57 8.98
CA HIS A 74 3.17 -1.61 10.08
C HIS A 74 4.56 -1.33 10.65
N ASP A 75 5.39 -2.35 10.81
CA ASP A 75 6.76 -2.19 11.26
C ASP A 75 7.59 -1.36 10.27
N LEU A 76 7.40 -1.57 8.98
CA LEU A 76 8.07 -0.77 7.94
C LEU A 76 7.63 0.68 7.97
N GLU A 77 6.32 0.94 8.08
CA GLU A 77 5.80 2.30 8.20
C GLU A 77 6.41 3.02 9.40
N HIS A 78 6.47 2.35 10.53
CA HIS A 78 7.08 2.89 11.75
C HIS A 78 8.57 3.18 11.55
N SER A 79 9.32 2.25 10.97
CA SER A 79 10.76 2.42 10.71
C SER A 79 11.06 3.54 9.72
N LEU A 80 10.11 3.87 8.84
CA LEU A 80 10.23 4.96 7.87
C LEU A 80 9.70 6.29 8.40
N GLY A 81 9.28 6.34 9.68
CA GLY A 81 8.86 7.56 10.34
C GLY A 81 7.36 7.83 10.37
N SER A 82 6.53 6.86 9.95
CA SER A 82 5.07 7.00 9.97
C SER A 82 4.48 6.28 11.16
N ASP A 83 4.39 6.97 12.30
CA ASP A 83 3.95 6.37 13.56
C ASP A 83 2.43 6.25 13.69
N SER A 84 1.68 7.13 12.99
CA SER A 84 0.22 7.18 13.11
C SER A 84 -0.40 7.62 11.80
N HIS A 85 -1.57 7.06 11.48
CA HIS A 85 -2.36 7.44 10.31
C HIS A 85 -3.44 8.46 10.66
N ARG A 86 -3.59 8.83 11.93
CA ARG A 86 -4.59 9.77 12.42
C ARG A 86 -4.03 10.60 13.56
N ASP A 87 -4.58 11.82 13.72
CA ASP A 87 -4.25 12.65 14.86
C ASP A 87 -4.98 12.18 16.14
N ASP A 88 -4.77 12.88 17.27
CA ASP A 88 -5.38 12.54 18.55
C ASP A 88 -6.91 12.58 18.53
N ARG A 89 -7.51 13.24 17.53
CA ARG A 89 -8.95 13.35 17.35
C ARG A 89 -9.51 12.31 16.37
N GLY A 90 -8.66 11.43 15.85
CA GLY A 90 -9.04 10.41 14.90
C GLY A 90 -9.12 10.87 13.45
N ASN A 91 -8.71 12.11 13.14
CA ASN A 91 -8.68 12.62 11.77
C ASN A 91 -7.46 12.10 11.00
N TYR A 92 -7.64 11.88 9.71
CA TYR A 92 -6.50 11.57 8.83
C TYR A 92 -5.53 12.73 8.80
N ILE A 93 -4.23 12.43 8.75
CA ILE A 93 -3.16 13.42 8.73
C ILE A 93 -2.19 13.14 7.58
N ASP A 94 -1.37 14.15 7.25
CA ASP A 94 -0.23 13.97 6.34
C ASP A 94 0.73 12.94 6.91
N ARG A 95 1.37 12.14 6.04
CA ARG A 95 2.25 11.06 6.49
C ARG A 95 3.38 10.82 5.52
N LEU A 96 4.52 10.38 6.09
CA LEU A 96 5.71 10.08 5.32
C LEU A 96 5.48 8.89 4.39
N VAL A 97 4.92 7.79 4.92
CA VAL A 97 4.62 6.60 4.13
C VAL A 97 3.36 5.94 4.66
N ASP A 98 2.47 5.58 3.75
CA ASP A 98 1.26 4.81 4.03
C ASP A 98 1.20 3.64 3.05
N ILE A 99 1.10 2.43 3.56
CA ILE A 99 1.10 1.23 2.74
C ILE A 99 -0.21 0.48 2.98
N ASP A 100 -0.98 0.28 1.92
CA ASP A 100 -2.25 -0.45 1.97
C ASP A 100 -2.17 -1.74 1.16
N ILE A 101 -2.76 -2.80 1.68
CA ILE A 101 -2.96 -4.04 0.93
C ILE A 101 -4.25 -3.88 0.13
N MET A 102 -4.12 -3.76 -1.20
CA MET A 102 -5.27 -3.60 -2.08
C MET A 102 -5.96 -4.92 -2.37
N ALA A 103 -5.19 -5.97 -2.60
CA ALA A 103 -5.70 -7.31 -2.90
C ALA A 103 -4.62 -8.34 -2.66
N ILE A 104 -5.03 -9.59 -2.49
CA ILE A 104 -4.13 -10.73 -2.36
C ILE A 104 -4.67 -11.84 -3.26
N GLU A 105 -3.77 -12.56 -3.92
CA GLU A 105 -4.13 -13.75 -4.65
C GLU A 105 -3.04 -14.81 -4.51
N GLN A 106 -3.38 -16.05 -4.85
CA GLN A 106 -2.39 -17.09 -5.03
C GLN A 106 -1.62 -16.82 -6.32
N THR A 107 -0.43 -17.36 -6.46
CA THR A 107 0.40 -17.13 -7.66
C THR A 107 -0.23 -17.68 -8.94
N ASP A 108 -1.22 -18.56 -8.83
CA ASP A 108 -2.01 -19.05 -9.96
C ASP A 108 -3.15 -18.10 -10.37
N GLY A 109 -3.31 -16.98 -9.64
CA GLY A 109 -4.36 -16.00 -9.91
C GLY A 109 -5.64 -16.17 -9.10
N THR A 110 -5.71 -17.20 -8.25
CA THR A 110 -6.90 -17.42 -7.41
C THR A 110 -7.03 -16.33 -6.37
N PRO A 111 -8.13 -15.55 -6.35
CA PRO A 111 -8.29 -14.48 -5.36
C PRO A 111 -8.39 -15.01 -3.93
N ILE A 112 -7.84 -14.24 -2.99
CA ILE A 112 -7.97 -14.50 -1.57
C ILE A 112 -8.81 -13.39 -0.98
N ALA A 113 -9.94 -13.74 -0.37
CA ALA A 113 -10.83 -12.79 0.30
C ALA A 113 -10.70 -12.95 1.80
N ILE A 114 -10.48 -11.83 2.50
CA ILE A 114 -10.39 -11.78 3.96
C ILE A 114 -11.29 -10.63 4.42
N ASN A 115 -12.09 -10.85 5.43
CA ASN A 115 -12.97 -9.83 5.99
C ASN A 115 -12.93 -9.89 7.51
N THR A 116 -12.00 -9.12 8.10
CA THR A 116 -11.82 -9.01 9.54
C THR A 116 -11.71 -7.53 9.93
N PRO A 117 -11.84 -7.19 11.23
CA PRO A 117 -11.67 -5.81 11.67
C PRO A 117 -10.31 -5.19 11.35
N THR A 118 -9.26 -6.00 11.25
CA THR A 118 -7.89 -5.51 11.01
C THR A 118 -7.45 -5.62 9.56
N LEU A 119 -8.06 -6.51 8.78
CA LEU A 119 -7.67 -6.74 7.39
C LEU A 119 -8.89 -7.12 6.56
N THR A 120 -9.17 -6.32 5.55
CA THR A 120 -10.22 -6.60 4.56
C THR A 120 -9.62 -6.52 3.17
N VAL A 121 -9.64 -7.61 2.44
CA VAL A 121 -9.20 -7.67 1.04
C VAL A 121 -10.23 -8.45 0.21
N PRO A 122 -10.55 -7.97 -0.98
CA PRO A 122 -10.06 -6.72 -1.60
C PRO A 122 -10.38 -5.50 -0.73
N HIS A 123 -9.51 -4.48 -0.82
CA HIS A 123 -9.69 -3.27 -0.01
C HIS A 123 -11.07 -2.66 -0.26
N PRO A 124 -11.78 -2.19 0.79
CA PRO A 124 -13.14 -1.67 0.64
C PRO A 124 -13.26 -0.48 -0.34
N HIS A 125 -12.19 0.28 -0.50
CA HIS A 125 -12.15 1.46 -1.39
C HIS A 125 -11.33 1.23 -2.67
N LEU A 126 -11.09 -0.02 -3.03
CA LEU A 126 -10.26 -0.32 -4.21
C LEU A 126 -10.82 0.31 -5.48
N THR A 127 -12.14 0.29 -5.65
CA THR A 127 -12.80 0.86 -6.84
C THR A 127 -13.21 2.31 -6.68
N ASP A 128 -13.29 2.82 -5.44
CA ASP A 128 -13.73 4.19 -5.14
C ASP A 128 -12.58 5.19 -5.21
N ARG A 129 -11.35 4.74 -4.97
CA ARG A 129 -10.17 5.60 -4.94
C ARG A 129 -9.39 5.44 -6.24
N PRO A 130 -9.38 6.48 -7.13
CA PRO A 130 -8.60 6.40 -8.37
C PRO A 130 -7.12 6.10 -8.15
N PHE A 131 -6.55 6.61 -7.05
CA PHE A 131 -5.14 6.38 -6.70
C PHE A 131 -4.87 4.96 -6.17
N PHE A 132 -5.90 4.14 -5.99
CA PHE A 132 -5.80 2.70 -5.80
C PHE A 132 -6.11 1.96 -7.11
N LEU A 133 -7.22 2.29 -7.72
CA LEU A 133 -7.74 1.57 -8.88
C LEU A 133 -6.81 1.66 -10.09
N THR A 134 -6.27 2.84 -10.37
CA THR A 134 -5.37 3.04 -11.51
C THR A 134 -4.08 2.21 -11.36
N PRO A 135 -3.34 2.30 -10.23
CA PRO A 135 -2.19 1.41 -10.02
C PRO A 135 -2.56 -0.06 -10.05
N TYR A 136 -3.67 -0.44 -9.41
CA TYR A 136 -4.10 -1.84 -9.38
C TYR A 136 -4.34 -2.39 -10.78
N ARG A 137 -5.03 -1.63 -11.64
CA ARG A 137 -5.27 -2.04 -13.03
C ARG A 137 -3.97 -2.21 -13.80
N GLN A 138 -2.99 -1.34 -13.58
CA GLN A 138 -1.67 -1.46 -14.20
C GLN A 138 -0.95 -2.72 -13.74
N LEU A 139 -1.03 -3.05 -12.46
CA LEU A 139 -0.42 -4.26 -11.90
C LEU A 139 -1.07 -5.53 -12.47
N LYS A 140 -2.37 -5.50 -12.74
CA LYS A 140 -3.11 -6.64 -13.29
C LYS A 140 -2.99 -6.75 -14.80
N SER A 141 -2.53 -5.72 -15.50
CA SER A 141 -2.38 -5.76 -16.96
C SER A 141 -1.23 -6.65 -17.38
N LYS A 142 -1.34 -7.21 -18.56
CA LYS A 142 -0.30 -8.07 -19.12
C LYS A 142 0.75 -7.27 -19.88
#